data_ca2cc824fdf14b7943fd4eea953fd004
#
_entry.id   ca2cc824fdf14b7943fd4eea953fd004
#
_cell.length_a   1.000
_cell.length_b   1.000
_cell.length_c   1.000
_cell.angle_alpha   90.00
_cell.angle_beta   90.00
_cell.angle_gamma   90.00
#
_symmetry.space_group_name_H-M   'P 1'
#
loop_
_entity.id
_entity.type
_entity.pdbx_description
1 polymer ?
#
loop_
_entity_poly.entity_id
_entity_poly.type
_entity_poly.pdbx_seq_one_letter_code
_entity_poly.pdbx_strand_id
1 'polypeptide(L)'
;MSVTAKTLVNQPYKYGFITDIEADTIPRGLNEDVVRLISAKKNEPQFMLDFRLRCYRQWLKMTEPTWPSVKYPAIDYQNIIYYSAPKKKKAKLNSLDEVDPTLLETFEKLGISLSEQKRLANVAVDAIFDSVSVATTFKDKLAEDGVIFCSISEALQEHPELVRKYLGSVVPAADNYFAALNGAVFSDGSFVYIPKGVKCPMELSTYFRINSGDTGQFERTLIVAEEGSYVSYLEGCTAPMYDTNQLHAAVVELVALDNAEIKYSTVQNWYAGDEKGKGGIYNFVTKRGLCQGVNSKISWTQVETGSAITWKYPSCVLLGDNSVGEFYSVALTNNMQQADTGTKMIHVGKNTRSTIISKGISAGNSSNSYRGLVKVNPTAKGARNYSQCDSMLIGDNAHANTFPYIQVQNNASKVEHEASTSKIGEDQLFYFAQRGISPEDAISMMISGFCKDVFNQLPMEFAVEADKLLSMKLEGSVG
;
A
#
# COMPACT_ATOMS: atom_id res chain seq x y z
N MET A 1 29.74 21.17 -20.14
CA MET A 1 29.35 19.94 -20.83
C MET A 1 27.90 19.69 -20.48
N SER A 2 26.99 19.91 -21.42
CA SER A 2 25.56 19.64 -21.20
C SER A 2 25.38 18.13 -21.07
N VAL A 3 24.99 17.67 -19.92
CA VAL A 3 24.45 16.32 -19.75
C VAL A 3 23.18 16.30 -20.59
N THR A 4 23.18 15.62 -21.71
CA THR A 4 22.04 15.56 -22.61
C THR A 4 20.89 14.83 -21.91
N ALA A 5 19.67 15.31 -22.08
CA ALA A 5 18.43 14.72 -21.53
C ALA A 5 18.35 13.19 -21.69
N LYS A 6 18.91 12.65 -22.80
CA LYS A 6 19.06 11.20 -23.02
C LYS A 6 19.85 10.43 -21.94
N THR A 7 20.76 11.09 -21.22
CA THR A 7 21.57 10.45 -20.18
C THR A 7 20.83 10.38 -18.83
N LEU A 8 19.87 11.29 -18.61
CA LEU A 8 19.00 11.30 -17.43
C LEU A 8 17.84 10.31 -17.56
N VAL A 9 17.31 10.16 -18.78
CA VAL A 9 16.21 9.23 -19.13
C VAL A 9 16.60 7.76 -18.95
N ASN A 10 17.88 7.42 -19.10
CA ASN A 10 18.41 6.06 -18.97
C ASN A 10 19.06 5.80 -17.60
N GLN A 11 18.71 6.51 -16.56
CA GLN A 11 19.18 6.11 -15.23
C GLN A 11 18.53 4.79 -14.83
N PRO A 12 19.33 3.74 -14.50
CA PRO A 12 18.79 2.46 -14.08
C PRO A 12 17.94 2.67 -12.81
N TYR A 13 16.81 1.97 -12.73
CA TYR A 13 15.95 1.96 -11.56
C TYR A 13 16.79 1.67 -10.31
N LYS A 14 16.95 2.67 -9.44
CA LYS A 14 17.86 2.67 -8.29
C LYS A 14 17.68 1.46 -7.36
N TYR A 15 16.46 0.96 -7.26
CA TYR A 15 16.07 -0.15 -6.38
C TYR A 15 16.09 -1.52 -7.09
N GLY A 16 16.55 -1.58 -8.35
CA GLY A 16 16.54 -2.78 -9.19
C GLY A 16 17.60 -3.84 -8.88
N PHE A 17 18.48 -3.61 -7.88
CA PHE A 17 19.51 -4.57 -7.50
C PHE A 17 18.93 -5.79 -6.76
N ILE A 18 19.63 -6.91 -6.84
CA ILE A 18 19.33 -8.16 -6.13
C ILE A 18 20.32 -8.30 -4.98
N THR A 19 19.83 -8.69 -3.81
CA THR A 19 20.69 -9.03 -2.67
C THR A 19 21.03 -10.51 -2.73
N ASP A 20 22.32 -10.84 -2.74
CA ASP A 20 22.79 -12.23 -2.81
C ASP A 20 22.74 -12.88 -1.42
N ILE A 21 21.58 -13.48 -1.10
CA ILE A 21 21.33 -14.21 0.14
C ILE A 21 20.71 -15.56 -0.19
N GLU A 22 21.26 -16.60 0.41
CA GLU A 22 20.71 -17.95 0.28
C GLU A 22 19.34 -18.03 0.96
N ALA A 23 18.31 -18.41 0.20
CA ALA A 23 16.93 -18.49 0.69
C ALA A 23 16.50 -19.94 0.97
N ASP A 24 15.70 -20.10 2.02
CA ASP A 24 14.89 -21.30 2.30
C ASP A 24 13.53 -21.12 1.66
N THR A 25 13.24 -21.87 0.60
CA THR A 25 11.99 -21.79 -0.16
C THR A 25 11.20 -23.08 -0.02
N ILE A 26 9.87 -22.99 -0.23
CA ILE A 26 8.99 -24.15 -0.37
C ILE A 26 8.79 -24.52 -1.85
N PRO A 27 8.28 -25.71 -2.17
CA PRO A 27 7.93 -26.09 -3.53
C PRO A 27 6.95 -25.10 -4.19
N ARG A 28 7.04 -24.97 -5.52
CA ARG A 28 6.11 -24.18 -6.33
C ARG A 28 4.69 -24.76 -6.27
N GLY A 29 3.73 -23.90 -6.47
CA GLY A 29 2.32 -24.25 -6.56
C GLY A 29 1.58 -24.10 -5.24
N LEU A 30 0.26 -24.11 -5.33
CA LEU A 30 -0.65 -23.91 -4.20
C LEU A 30 -1.61 -25.08 -4.05
N ASN A 31 -1.52 -25.73 -2.91
CA ASN A 31 -2.41 -26.79 -2.45
C ASN A 31 -2.50 -26.77 -0.90
N GLU A 32 -3.32 -27.65 -0.32
CA GLU A 32 -3.48 -27.72 1.15
C GLU A 32 -2.15 -28.04 1.88
N ASP A 33 -1.29 -28.87 1.30
CA ASP A 33 -0.01 -29.26 1.91
C ASP A 33 0.95 -28.06 1.96
N VAL A 34 0.97 -27.24 0.92
CA VAL A 34 1.75 -25.98 0.91
C VAL A 34 1.24 -25.03 1.99
N VAL A 35 -0.07 -24.86 2.15
CA VAL A 35 -0.65 -24.03 3.22
C VAL A 35 -0.27 -24.54 4.61
N ARG A 36 -0.33 -25.86 4.83
CA ARG A 36 0.12 -26.51 6.09
C ARG A 36 1.62 -26.33 6.31
N LEU A 37 2.41 -26.45 5.26
CA LEU A 37 3.87 -26.28 5.33
C LEU A 37 4.25 -24.85 5.73
N ILE A 38 3.58 -23.81 5.18
CA ILE A 38 3.77 -22.41 5.59
C ILE A 38 3.50 -22.27 7.08
N SER A 39 2.35 -22.74 7.55
CA SER A 39 1.97 -22.65 8.96
C SER A 39 2.97 -23.39 9.88
N ALA A 40 3.42 -24.58 9.47
CA ALA A 40 4.41 -25.35 10.22
C ALA A 40 5.79 -24.65 10.29
N LYS A 41 6.27 -24.08 9.16
CA LYS A 41 7.54 -23.33 9.13
C LYS A 41 7.52 -22.10 10.04
N LYS A 42 6.35 -21.48 10.20
CA LYS A 42 6.13 -20.31 11.06
C LYS A 42 5.75 -20.68 12.51
N ASN A 43 5.64 -21.97 12.80
CA ASN A 43 5.26 -22.46 14.13
C ASN A 43 3.95 -21.87 14.66
N GLU A 44 2.96 -21.74 13.79
CA GLU A 44 1.70 -21.05 14.07
C GLU A 44 0.77 -21.88 14.97
N PRO A 45 -0.02 -21.23 15.86
CA PRO A 45 -1.05 -21.92 16.64
C PRO A 45 -2.17 -22.45 15.74
N GLN A 46 -2.89 -23.48 16.19
CA GLN A 46 -3.91 -24.20 15.41
C GLN A 46 -4.98 -23.27 14.81
N PHE A 47 -5.44 -22.25 15.54
CA PHE A 47 -6.45 -21.33 15.02
C PHE A 47 -5.99 -20.58 13.76
N MET A 48 -4.67 -20.33 13.62
CA MET A 48 -4.10 -19.69 12.46
C MET A 48 -4.08 -20.62 11.24
N LEU A 49 -3.70 -21.89 11.44
CA LEU A 49 -3.83 -22.91 10.39
C LEU A 49 -5.29 -23.04 9.92
N ASP A 50 -6.24 -23.07 10.87
CA ASP A 50 -7.66 -23.15 10.54
C ASP A 50 -8.14 -21.93 9.74
N PHE A 51 -7.65 -20.74 10.06
CA PHE A 51 -7.90 -19.51 9.27
C PHE A 51 -7.37 -19.64 7.85
N ARG A 52 -6.10 -20.06 7.69
CA ARG A 52 -5.47 -20.26 6.38
C ARG A 52 -6.24 -21.26 5.51
N LEU A 53 -6.60 -22.41 6.08
CA LEU A 53 -7.34 -23.45 5.35
C LEU A 53 -8.75 -22.98 4.96
N ARG A 54 -9.44 -22.19 5.81
CA ARG A 54 -10.73 -21.56 5.43
C ARG A 54 -10.54 -20.61 4.26
N CYS A 55 -9.50 -19.77 4.27
CA CYS A 55 -9.20 -18.85 3.17
C CYS A 55 -8.87 -19.60 1.88
N TYR A 56 -8.05 -20.64 1.95
CA TYR A 56 -7.71 -21.47 0.79
C TYR A 56 -8.95 -22.14 0.16
N ARG A 57 -9.79 -22.78 0.99
CA ARG A 57 -11.02 -23.41 0.52
C ARG A 57 -12.04 -22.42 -0.04
N GLN A 58 -12.04 -21.19 0.48
CA GLN A 58 -12.85 -20.11 -0.06
C GLN A 58 -12.30 -19.64 -1.42
N TRP A 59 -10.98 -19.47 -1.54
CA TRP A 59 -10.31 -19.09 -2.78
C TRP A 59 -10.60 -20.08 -3.92
N LEU A 60 -10.59 -21.38 -3.65
CA LEU A 60 -10.93 -22.42 -4.64
C LEU A 60 -12.38 -22.32 -5.18
N LYS A 61 -13.27 -21.65 -4.45
CA LYS A 61 -14.67 -21.44 -4.87
C LYS A 61 -14.88 -20.14 -5.62
N MET A 62 -13.89 -19.25 -5.62
CA MET A 62 -13.95 -17.96 -6.26
C MET A 62 -13.38 -18.00 -7.67
N THR A 63 -13.82 -17.07 -8.49
CA THR A 63 -13.24 -16.82 -9.80
C THR A 63 -12.47 -15.51 -9.76
N GLU A 64 -11.32 -15.46 -10.42
CA GLU A 64 -10.53 -14.23 -10.55
C GLU A 64 -11.39 -13.16 -11.24
N PRO A 65 -11.51 -11.95 -10.67
CA PRO A 65 -12.38 -10.92 -11.21
C PRO A 65 -11.85 -10.36 -12.54
N THR A 66 -12.76 -10.07 -13.46
CA THR A 66 -12.46 -9.54 -14.80
C THR A 66 -13.04 -8.14 -15.05
N TRP A 67 -13.66 -7.54 -14.03
CA TRP A 67 -14.30 -6.22 -14.14
C TRP A 67 -13.36 -5.00 -14.08
N PRO A 68 -12.12 -5.06 -13.54
CA PRO A 68 -11.24 -3.90 -13.55
C PRO A 68 -10.80 -3.51 -14.96
N SER A 69 -10.48 -2.23 -15.12
CA SER A 69 -10.00 -1.68 -16.40
C SER A 69 -8.50 -1.91 -16.59
N VAL A 70 -8.01 -3.10 -16.22
CA VAL A 70 -6.62 -3.52 -16.42
C VAL A 70 -6.60 -4.84 -17.18
N LYS A 71 -5.59 -5.02 -18.02
CA LYS A 71 -5.42 -6.22 -18.83
C LYS A 71 -4.03 -6.80 -18.58
N TYR A 72 -3.98 -8.06 -18.23
CA TYR A 72 -2.74 -8.80 -17.99
C TYR A 72 -2.91 -10.28 -18.40
N PRO A 73 -1.83 -10.99 -18.73
CA PRO A 73 -1.87 -12.42 -18.98
C PRO A 73 -2.40 -13.19 -17.78
N ALA A 74 -3.03 -14.33 -17.99
CA ALA A 74 -3.48 -15.20 -16.92
C ALA A 74 -2.33 -15.56 -15.99
N ILE A 75 -2.57 -15.45 -14.69
CA ILE A 75 -1.57 -15.77 -13.67
C ILE A 75 -1.54 -17.29 -13.48
N ASP A 76 -0.37 -17.88 -13.59
CA ASP A 76 -0.16 -19.30 -13.28
C ASP A 76 0.17 -19.45 -11.77
N TYR A 77 -0.88 -19.62 -10.97
CA TYR A 77 -0.77 -19.80 -9.52
C TYR A 77 -0.01 -21.07 -9.12
N GLN A 78 0.16 -22.03 -10.04
CA GLN A 78 0.92 -23.25 -9.78
C GLN A 78 2.41 -23.09 -10.04
N ASN A 79 2.81 -21.97 -10.65
CA ASN A 79 4.22 -21.65 -10.90
C ASN A 79 4.81 -20.60 -9.91
N ILE A 80 4.08 -20.23 -8.85
CA ILE A 80 4.51 -19.29 -7.83
C ILE A 80 5.09 -20.02 -6.62
N ILE A 81 6.18 -19.49 -6.06
CA ILE A 81 6.71 -19.87 -4.73
C ILE A 81 6.04 -18.96 -3.70
N TYR A 82 5.33 -19.55 -2.75
CA TYR A 82 4.51 -18.82 -1.77
C TYR A 82 5.21 -18.50 -0.44
N TYR A 83 6.44 -18.95 -0.26
CA TYR A 83 7.25 -18.64 0.91
C TYR A 83 8.73 -18.70 0.56
N SER A 84 9.46 -17.64 0.94
CA SER A 84 10.90 -17.53 0.84
C SER A 84 11.42 -16.78 2.06
N ALA A 85 12.45 -17.28 2.71
CA ALA A 85 13.08 -16.63 3.87
C ALA A 85 14.60 -16.80 3.79
N PRO A 86 15.40 -15.83 4.30
CA PRO A 86 16.84 -16.02 4.44
C PRO A 86 17.17 -17.27 5.27
N LYS A 87 18.10 -18.12 4.82
CA LYS A 87 18.44 -19.39 5.50
C LYS A 87 19.03 -19.22 6.90
N LYS A 88 19.71 -18.11 7.16
CA LYS A 88 20.30 -17.84 8.47
C LYS A 88 19.25 -17.22 9.41
N LYS A 89 18.44 -18.06 10.05
CA LYS A 89 17.73 -17.68 11.28
C LYS A 89 18.69 -17.79 12.47
N LYS A 90 19.25 -16.67 12.92
CA LYS A 90 19.62 -16.56 14.34
C LYS A 90 18.34 -16.36 15.16
N ALA A 91 18.40 -16.80 16.44
CA ALA A 91 17.37 -16.52 17.44
C ALA A 91 16.97 -15.03 17.43
N LYS A 92 15.76 -14.70 17.95
CA LYS A 92 15.22 -13.33 18.09
C LYS A 92 16.32 -12.27 18.12
N LEU A 93 16.36 -11.40 17.10
CA LEU A 93 17.30 -10.30 17.05
C LEU A 93 16.77 -9.19 17.96
N ASN A 94 17.45 -8.95 19.07
CA ASN A 94 17.08 -7.88 20.02
C ASN A 94 17.72 -6.54 19.68
N SER A 95 18.66 -6.52 18.70
CA SER A 95 19.40 -5.35 18.28
C SER A 95 19.71 -5.39 16.79
N LEU A 96 19.79 -4.22 16.15
CA LEU A 96 20.24 -4.07 14.77
C LEU A 96 21.67 -4.60 14.54
N ASP A 97 22.51 -4.60 15.57
CA ASP A 97 23.89 -5.10 15.50
C ASP A 97 23.97 -6.62 15.30
N GLU A 98 22.86 -7.33 15.48
CA GLU A 98 22.73 -8.77 15.25
C GLU A 98 22.18 -9.15 13.88
N VAL A 99 21.76 -8.16 13.08
CA VAL A 99 21.24 -8.34 11.71
C VAL A 99 22.41 -8.68 10.78
N ASP A 100 22.15 -9.56 9.80
CA ASP A 100 23.15 -9.91 8.77
C ASP A 100 23.63 -8.61 8.08
N PRO A 101 24.95 -8.36 8.02
CA PRO A 101 25.51 -7.15 7.41
C PRO A 101 25.04 -6.93 5.96
N THR A 102 24.80 -7.99 5.20
CA THR A 102 24.32 -7.92 3.82
C THR A 102 22.90 -7.36 3.74
N LEU A 103 22.07 -7.70 4.73
CA LEU A 103 20.70 -7.13 4.84
C LEU A 103 20.76 -5.66 5.25
N LEU A 104 21.60 -5.29 6.22
CA LEU A 104 21.80 -3.89 6.61
C LEU A 104 22.25 -3.04 5.42
N GLU A 105 23.27 -3.51 4.66
CA GLU A 105 23.75 -2.84 3.45
C GLU A 105 22.61 -2.71 2.39
N THR A 106 21.75 -3.73 2.28
CA THR A 106 20.59 -3.69 1.39
C THR A 106 19.65 -2.54 1.76
N PHE A 107 19.29 -2.41 3.03
CA PHE A 107 18.40 -1.33 3.49
C PHE A 107 19.08 0.05 3.36
N GLU A 108 20.38 0.16 3.60
CA GLU A 108 21.14 1.40 3.37
C GLU A 108 21.14 1.82 1.89
N LYS A 109 21.36 0.87 0.96
CA LYS A 109 21.26 1.10 -0.50
C LYS A 109 19.86 1.57 -0.92
N LEU A 110 18.84 1.14 -0.20
CA LEU A 110 17.46 1.57 -0.41
C LEU A 110 17.18 2.98 0.15
N GLY A 111 18.16 3.57 0.86
CA GLY A 111 17.99 4.84 1.54
C GLY A 111 17.29 4.72 2.90
N ILE A 112 17.13 3.49 3.40
CA ILE A 112 16.57 3.20 4.71
C ILE A 112 17.73 2.93 5.66
N SER A 113 18.31 3.99 6.23
CA SER A 113 19.29 3.86 7.27
C SER A 113 18.61 3.46 8.58
N LEU A 114 18.62 2.17 8.90
CA LEU A 114 18.08 1.68 10.16
C LEU A 114 18.78 2.31 11.37
N SER A 115 20.07 2.67 11.24
CA SER A 115 20.85 3.34 12.30
C SER A 115 20.62 4.85 12.37
N GLU A 116 20.48 5.53 11.23
CA GLU A 116 20.30 6.97 11.14
C GLU A 116 18.88 7.42 11.48
N GLN A 117 17.88 6.67 11.05
CA GLN A 117 16.48 6.88 11.42
C GLN A 117 16.28 6.72 12.93
N LYS A 118 17.03 5.83 13.57
CA LYS A 118 17.07 5.69 15.03
C LYS A 118 17.49 6.99 15.72
N ARG A 119 18.31 7.85 15.07
CA ARG A 119 18.85 9.08 15.66
C ARG A 119 18.05 10.34 15.35
N LEU A 120 17.49 10.49 14.16
CA LEU A 120 17.04 11.79 13.64
C LEU A 120 15.53 11.97 13.53
N ALA A 121 14.76 10.91 13.25
CA ALA A 121 13.37 11.07 12.83
C ALA A 121 12.32 10.69 13.88
N ASN A 122 12.70 10.13 15.04
CA ASN A 122 11.72 9.60 16.01
C ASN A 122 10.68 8.68 15.34
N VAL A 123 11.15 7.80 14.43
CA VAL A 123 10.35 6.84 13.67
C VAL A 123 10.77 5.43 14.07
N ALA A 124 9.82 4.59 14.46
CA ALA A 124 10.06 3.16 14.64
C ALA A 124 9.88 2.43 13.31
N VAL A 125 10.84 1.60 12.94
CA VAL A 125 10.86 0.88 11.66
C VAL A 125 10.84 -0.61 11.87
N ASP A 126 9.97 -1.31 11.14
CA ASP A 126 10.00 -2.76 10.93
C ASP A 126 10.46 -3.04 9.49
N ALA A 127 11.53 -3.80 9.34
CA ALA A 127 12.11 -4.13 8.05
C ALA A 127 11.77 -5.57 7.67
N ILE A 128 11.03 -5.76 6.59
CA ILE A 128 10.61 -7.07 6.09
C ILE A 128 11.34 -7.38 4.78
N PHE A 129 11.98 -8.54 4.74
CA PHE A 129 12.69 -9.05 3.57
C PHE A 129 12.08 -10.38 3.12
N ASP A 130 11.58 -10.42 1.89
CA ASP A 130 10.75 -11.51 1.37
C ASP A 130 9.60 -11.86 2.36
N SER A 131 9.65 -13.03 2.98
CA SER A 131 8.57 -13.57 3.81
C SER A 131 8.76 -13.41 5.31
N VAL A 132 9.76 -12.64 5.78
CA VAL A 132 10.06 -12.53 7.22
C VAL A 132 10.49 -11.13 7.63
N SER A 133 10.07 -10.71 8.83
CA SER A 133 10.63 -9.53 9.50
C SER A 133 12.06 -9.84 9.94
N VAL A 134 12.98 -8.92 9.62
CA VAL A 134 14.41 -9.06 9.92
C VAL A 134 14.86 -8.15 11.05
N ALA A 135 14.15 -7.05 11.30
CA ALA A 135 14.46 -6.14 12.41
C ALA A 135 13.27 -5.21 12.71
N THR A 136 13.00 -4.97 14.00
CA THR A 136 12.06 -3.93 14.46
C THR A 136 12.79 -3.01 15.46
N THR A 137 12.73 -1.71 15.24
CA THR A 137 13.40 -0.70 16.07
C THR A 137 12.48 -0.11 17.14
N PHE A 138 13.03 0.46 18.22
CA PHE A 138 12.30 1.16 19.29
C PHE A 138 11.23 0.34 20.03
N LYS A 139 11.31 -0.98 19.97
CA LYS A 139 10.31 -1.88 20.54
C LYS A 139 10.13 -1.67 22.05
N ASP A 140 11.23 -1.59 22.78
CA ASP A 140 11.22 -1.41 24.23
C ASP A 140 10.63 -0.04 24.62
N LYS A 141 10.98 1.03 23.88
CA LYS A 141 10.43 2.37 24.12
C LYS A 141 8.93 2.43 23.88
N LEU A 142 8.44 1.77 22.84
CA LEU A 142 7.00 1.68 22.54
C LEU A 142 6.27 0.85 23.62
N ALA A 143 6.91 -0.19 24.12
CA ALA A 143 6.35 -1.05 25.19
C ALA A 143 6.19 -0.31 26.53
N GLU A 144 6.98 0.74 26.81
CA GLU A 144 6.79 1.62 27.99
C GLU A 144 5.40 2.26 28.02
N ASP A 145 4.85 2.61 26.86
CA ASP A 145 3.48 3.13 26.70
C ASP A 145 2.45 2.02 26.43
N GLY A 146 2.87 0.74 26.48
CA GLY A 146 2.05 -0.42 26.16
C GLY A 146 1.72 -0.57 24.68
N VAL A 147 2.39 0.16 23.79
CA VAL A 147 2.23 0.05 22.34
C VAL A 147 2.91 -1.23 21.85
N ILE A 148 2.17 -2.06 21.11
CA ILE A 148 2.73 -3.24 20.44
C ILE A 148 2.99 -2.87 18.99
N PHE A 149 4.24 -3.01 18.56
CA PHE A 149 4.65 -2.92 17.17
C PHE A 149 5.65 -4.04 16.86
N CYS A 150 5.20 -5.02 16.11
CA CYS A 150 5.99 -6.21 15.78
C CYS A 150 5.46 -6.87 14.50
N SER A 151 6.14 -7.91 14.02
CA SER A 151 5.60 -8.73 12.94
C SER A 151 4.37 -9.52 13.39
N ILE A 152 3.47 -9.87 12.44
CA ILE A 152 2.33 -10.77 12.73
C ILE A 152 2.82 -12.12 13.25
N SER A 153 3.95 -12.63 12.76
CA SER A 153 4.53 -13.89 13.24
C SER A 153 4.90 -13.84 14.70
N GLU A 154 5.45 -12.72 15.17
CA GLU A 154 5.75 -12.51 16.57
C GLU A 154 4.47 -12.31 17.39
N ALA A 155 3.53 -11.51 16.89
CA ALA A 155 2.25 -11.28 17.55
C ALA A 155 1.46 -12.59 17.77
N LEU A 156 1.54 -13.55 16.86
CA LEU A 156 0.93 -14.87 17.01
C LEU A 156 1.53 -15.67 18.17
N GLN A 157 2.78 -15.43 18.55
CA GLN A 157 3.45 -16.09 19.67
C GLN A 157 3.24 -15.35 21.01
N GLU A 158 3.33 -14.03 20.99
CA GLU A 158 3.34 -13.20 22.19
C GLU A 158 1.95 -12.66 22.57
N HIS A 159 1.08 -12.43 21.56
CA HIS A 159 -0.24 -11.83 21.73
C HIS A 159 -1.34 -12.58 20.96
N PRO A 160 -1.41 -13.95 21.05
CA PRO A 160 -2.31 -14.75 20.21
C PRO A 160 -3.78 -14.38 20.36
N GLU A 161 -4.20 -13.92 21.53
CA GLU A 161 -5.60 -13.57 21.78
C GLU A 161 -6.02 -12.28 21.05
N LEU A 162 -5.12 -11.28 20.93
CA LEU A 162 -5.37 -10.07 20.17
C LEU A 162 -5.46 -10.40 18.68
N VAL A 163 -4.51 -11.20 18.17
CA VAL A 163 -4.55 -11.62 16.77
C VAL A 163 -5.82 -12.42 16.48
N ARG A 164 -6.19 -13.38 17.33
CA ARG A 164 -7.41 -14.17 17.17
C ARG A 164 -8.67 -13.32 17.15
N LYS A 165 -8.73 -12.27 17.97
CA LYS A 165 -9.88 -11.35 18.06
C LYS A 165 -10.06 -10.51 16.80
N TYR A 166 -8.98 -10.00 16.24
CA TYR A 166 -9.05 -8.94 15.21
C TYR A 166 -8.70 -9.42 13.80
N LEU A 167 -7.83 -10.41 13.61
CA LEU A 167 -7.42 -10.89 12.29
C LEU A 167 -8.61 -11.46 11.51
N GLY A 168 -8.84 -10.94 10.31
CA GLY A 168 -9.96 -11.35 9.47
C GLY A 168 -11.32 -10.79 9.89
N SER A 169 -11.35 -9.89 10.90
CA SER A 169 -12.59 -9.24 11.36
C SER A 169 -13.07 -8.15 10.40
N VAL A 170 -12.15 -7.52 9.69
CA VAL A 170 -12.43 -6.45 8.71
C VAL A 170 -12.30 -6.95 7.28
N VAL A 171 -11.35 -7.85 7.02
CA VAL A 171 -11.18 -8.54 5.74
C VAL A 171 -11.43 -10.05 5.92
N PRO A 172 -12.69 -10.49 5.87
CA PRO A 172 -13.01 -11.90 5.97
C PRO A 172 -12.53 -12.69 4.74
N ALA A 173 -12.45 -14.01 4.86
CA ALA A 173 -12.03 -14.92 3.79
C ALA A 173 -12.85 -14.75 2.48
N ALA A 174 -14.07 -14.24 2.57
CA ALA A 174 -14.97 -14.03 1.44
C ALA A 174 -14.97 -12.59 0.89
N ASP A 175 -14.06 -11.71 1.34
CA ASP A 175 -14.02 -10.31 0.85
C ASP A 175 -13.80 -10.23 -0.67
N ASN A 176 -12.73 -10.84 -1.15
CA ASN A 176 -12.45 -10.97 -2.59
C ASN A 176 -11.43 -12.06 -2.86
N TYR A 177 -11.20 -12.36 -4.14
CA TYR A 177 -10.31 -13.42 -4.63
C TYR A 177 -8.88 -13.31 -4.09
N PHE A 178 -8.25 -12.12 -4.18
CA PHE A 178 -6.87 -11.90 -3.74
C PHE A 178 -6.74 -11.81 -2.22
N ALA A 179 -7.78 -11.36 -1.51
CA ALA A 179 -7.81 -11.39 -0.05
C ALA A 179 -7.93 -12.83 0.48
N ALA A 180 -8.69 -13.68 -0.20
CA ALA A 180 -8.77 -15.12 0.12
C ALA A 180 -7.42 -15.81 -0.13
N LEU A 181 -6.77 -15.54 -1.26
CA LEU A 181 -5.43 -16.03 -1.58
C LEU A 181 -4.43 -15.57 -0.50
N ASN A 182 -4.39 -14.27 -0.21
CA ASN A 182 -3.53 -13.73 0.84
C ASN A 182 -3.76 -14.43 2.18
N GLY A 183 -5.01 -14.58 2.62
CA GLY A 183 -5.34 -15.24 3.89
C GLY A 183 -4.82 -16.68 3.99
N ALA A 184 -4.71 -17.38 2.85
CA ALA A 184 -4.16 -18.73 2.79
C ALA A 184 -2.63 -18.76 2.93
N VAL A 185 -1.93 -17.79 2.32
CA VAL A 185 -0.47 -17.90 2.09
C VAL A 185 0.36 -16.75 2.65
N PHE A 186 -0.24 -15.70 3.25
CA PHE A 186 0.56 -14.59 3.74
C PHE A 186 1.67 -15.05 4.68
N SER A 187 2.84 -14.49 4.50
CA SER A 187 4.03 -14.94 5.21
C SER A 187 4.34 -14.09 6.43
N ASP A 188 4.24 -12.78 6.30
CA ASP A 188 4.40 -11.85 7.42
C ASP A 188 3.65 -10.54 7.14
N GLY A 189 3.89 -9.54 7.95
CA GLY A 189 3.30 -8.21 7.92
C GLY A 189 3.35 -7.59 9.30
N SER A 190 2.80 -6.40 9.46
CA SER A 190 2.88 -5.67 10.71
C SER A 190 1.66 -5.91 11.59
N PHE A 191 1.90 -6.10 12.87
CA PHE A 191 0.89 -6.03 13.92
C PHE A 191 1.12 -4.79 14.78
N VAL A 192 0.10 -3.93 14.86
CA VAL A 192 0.13 -2.72 15.68
C VAL A 192 -1.09 -2.71 16.59
N TYR A 193 -0.85 -2.54 17.89
CA TYR A 193 -1.91 -2.35 18.87
C TYR A 193 -1.60 -1.14 19.74
N ILE A 194 -2.52 -0.18 19.76
CA ILE A 194 -2.39 1.03 20.57
C ILE A 194 -3.41 0.95 21.71
N PRO A 195 -2.95 0.93 22.97
CA PRO A 195 -3.83 0.84 24.12
C PRO A 195 -4.74 2.05 24.28
N LYS A 196 -5.78 1.88 25.07
CA LYS A 196 -6.75 2.92 25.41
C LYS A 196 -6.07 4.20 25.92
N GLY A 197 -6.42 5.34 25.28
CA GLY A 197 -5.96 6.68 25.64
C GLY A 197 -4.53 7.00 25.23
N VAL A 198 -3.79 6.06 24.65
CA VAL A 198 -2.40 6.26 24.26
C VAL A 198 -2.31 6.98 22.90
N LYS A 199 -1.55 8.05 22.85
CA LYS A 199 -1.09 8.64 21.59
C LYS A 199 0.28 8.08 21.27
N CYS A 200 0.40 7.34 20.18
CA CYS A 200 1.68 6.73 19.82
C CYS A 200 2.77 7.81 19.79
N PRO A 201 3.88 7.65 20.55
CA PRO A 201 4.85 8.72 20.76
C PRO A 201 5.72 9.01 19.54
N MET A 202 5.65 8.16 18.51
CA MET A 202 6.43 8.27 17.29
C MET A 202 5.67 7.74 16.08
N GLU A 203 6.11 8.13 14.88
CA GLU A 203 5.66 7.50 13.64
C GLU A 203 6.09 6.04 13.59
N LEU A 204 5.21 5.16 13.15
CA LEU A 204 5.54 3.76 12.87
C LEU A 204 5.73 3.58 11.36
N SER A 205 6.73 2.83 10.97
CA SER A 205 6.99 2.58 9.54
C SER A 205 7.34 1.11 9.31
N THR A 206 6.79 0.53 8.26
CA THR A 206 7.22 -0.79 7.77
C THR A 206 7.69 -0.68 6.34
N TYR A 207 8.83 -1.31 6.09
CA TYR A 207 9.41 -1.34 4.76
C TYR A 207 9.51 -2.77 4.25
N PHE A 208 8.87 -3.02 3.11
CA PHE A 208 8.83 -4.32 2.44
C PHE A 208 9.81 -4.35 1.27
N ARG A 209 10.69 -5.35 1.26
CA ARG A 209 11.60 -5.64 0.15
C ARG A 209 11.37 -7.03 -0.39
N ILE A 210 10.85 -7.15 -1.60
CA ILE A 210 10.88 -8.40 -2.38
C ILE A 210 12.30 -8.56 -2.93
N ASN A 211 12.89 -9.74 -2.84
CA ASN A 211 14.22 -9.98 -3.38
C ASN A 211 14.27 -11.16 -4.37
N SER A 212 13.45 -12.18 -4.18
CA SER A 212 13.46 -13.37 -5.03
C SER A 212 12.55 -13.22 -6.27
N GLY A 213 13.08 -13.54 -7.47
CA GLY A 213 12.41 -13.34 -8.75
C GLY A 213 11.21 -14.25 -9.04
N ASP A 214 11.16 -15.42 -8.41
CA ASP A 214 10.12 -16.44 -8.65
C ASP A 214 9.10 -16.55 -7.53
N THR A 215 9.15 -15.65 -6.57
CA THR A 215 8.26 -15.63 -5.40
C THR A 215 7.13 -14.62 -5.57
N GLY A 216 5.94 -15.00 -5.13
CA GLY A 216 4.89 -14.04 -4.83
C GLY A 216 5.12 -13.40 -3.46
N GLN A 217 4.67 -12.15 -3.30
CA GLN A 217 4.72 -11.45 -2.03
C GLN A 217 3.30 -11.32 -1.46
N PHE A 218 3.12 -11.81 -0.24
CA PHE A 218 1.81 -11.87 0.41
C PHE A 218 1.95 -11.37 1.85
N GLU A 219 1.63 -10.11 2.07
CA GLU A 219 1.74 -9.45 3.37
C GLU A 219 0.36 -9.21 3.97
N ARG A 220 0.29 -9.23 5.30
CA ARG A 220 -0.95 -8.89 6.01
C ARG A 220 -0.67 -8.00 7.21
N THR A 221 -1.13 -6.76 7.15
CA THR A 221 -0.98 -5.76 8.21
C THR A 221 -2.29 -5.63 8.99
N LEU A 222 -2.20 -5.63 10.32
CA LEU A 222 -3.32 -5.42 11.22
C LEU A 222 -3.00 -4.31 12.21
N ILE A 223 -3.80 -3.25 12.21
CA ILE A 223 -3.66 -2.13 13.14
C ILE A 223 -4.94 -1.96 13.94
N VAL A 224 -4.82 -1.98 15.24
CA VAL A 224 -5.92 -1.77 16.20
C VAL A 224 -5.62 -0.56 17.07
N ALA A 225 -6.51 0.42 17.04
CA ALA A 225 -6.46 1.60 17.89
C ALA A 225 -7.63 1.57 18.89
N GLU A 226 -7.31 1.38 20.16
CA GLU A 226 -8.29 1.33 21.26
C GLU A 226 -8.87 2.71 21.55
N GLU A 227 -9.88 2.79 22.42
CA GLU A 227 -10.59 4.02 22.75
C GLU A 227 -9.65 5.19 23.05
N GLY A 228 -9.86 6.33 22.39
CA GLY A 228 -9.10 7.56 22.58
C GLY A 228 -7.64 7.53 22.13
N SER A 229 -7.21 6.48 21.44
CA SER A 229 -5.82 6.32 20.99
C SER A 229 -5.55 7.00 19.64
N TYR A 230 -4.27 7.13 19.29
CA TYR A 230 -3.82 7.70 18.02
C TYR A 230 -2.59 6.96 17.52
N VAL A 231 -2.55 6.70 16.22
CA VAL A 231 -1.34 6.19 15.54
C VAL A 231 -1.23 6.77 14.13
N SER A 232 0.00 7.07 13.74
CA SER A 232 0.39 7.32 12.35
C SER A 232 1.34 6.21 11.91
N TYR A 233 1.01 5.59 10.78
CA TYR A 233 1.74 4.45 10.24
C TYR A 233 2.03 4.64 8.75
N LEU A 234 3.27 4.35 8.35
CA LEU A 234 3.71 4.43 6.97
C LEU A 234 4.17 3.06 6.45
N GLU A 235 3.76 2.74 5.25
CA GLU A 235 4.21 1.57 4.49
C GLU A 235 5.02 1.99 3.27
N GLY A 236 6.24 1.48 3.17
CA GLY A 236 7.10 1.62 1.99
C GLY A 236 7.37 0.27 1.34
N CYS A 237 7.34 0.19 0.01
CA CYS A 237 7.55 -1.06 -0.72
C CYS A 237 8.44 -0.86 -1.95
N THR A 238 9.38 -1.80 -2.15
CA THR A 238 10.20 -1.87 -3.37
C THR A 238 10.47 -3.31 -3.82
N ALA A 239 10.82 -3.49 -5.09
CA ALA A 239 11.23 -4.77 -5.66
C ALA A 239 12.38 -4.59 -6.65
N PRO A 240 13.23 -5.62 -6.89
CA PRO A 240 14.23 -5.62 -7.95
C PRO A 240 13.61 -5.65 -9.34
N MET A 241 14.45 -5.46 -10.36
CA MET A 241 14.05 -5.61 -11.76
C MET A 241 14.16 -7.08 -12.16
N TYR A 242 13.05 -7.66 -12.61
CA TYR A 242 13.02 -9.00 -13.19
C TYR A 242 12.27 -8.98 -14.53
N ASP A 243 12.72 -9.82 -15.47
CA ASP A 243 12.08 -10.02 -16.77
C ASP A 243 10.75 -10.78 -16.71
N THR A 244 10.39 -11.28 -15.52
CA THR A 244 9.13 -11.98 -15.24
C THR A 244 8.23 -11.13 -14.38
N ASN A 245 6.91 -11.29 -14.55
CA ASN A 245 5.96 -10.65 -13.68
C ASN A 245 5.90 -11.32 -12.31
N GLN A 246 5.80 -10.53 -11.26
CA GLN A 246 5.67 -11.01 -9.89
C GLN A 246 4.34 -10.55 -9.30
N LEU A 247 3.67 -11.47 -8.60
CA LEU A 247 2.41 -11.18 -7.91
C LEU A 247 2.69 -10.64 -6.50
N HIS A 248 2.23 -9.43 -6.24
CA HIS A 248 2.10 -8.86 -4.90
C HIS A 248 0.62 -8.76 -4.53
N ALA A 249 0.18 -9.53 -3.53
CA ALA A 249 -1.20 -9.50 -3.06
C ALA A 249 -1.23 -9.30 -1.54
N ALA A 250 -1.34 -8.05 -1.11
CA ALA A 250 -1.33 -7.67 0.30
C ALA A 250 -2.73 -7.39 0.85
N VAL A 251 -2.86 -7.53 2.17
CA VAL A 251 -4.07 -7.19 2.91
C VAL A 251 -3.74 -6.28 4.08
N VAL A 252 -4.54 -5.23 4.27
CA VAL A 252 -4.46 -4.33 5.44
C VAL A 252 -5.81 -4.23 6.11
N GLU A 253 -5.82 -4.45 7.42
CA GLU A 253 -7.00 -4.34 8.29
C GLU A 253 -6.77 -3.26 9.35
N LEU A 254 -7.64 -2.24 9.40
CA LEU A 254 -7.61 -1.20 10.43
C LEU A 254 -8.89 -1.24 11.26
N VAL A 255 -8.75 -1.19 12.57
CA VAL A 255 -9.87 -1.10 13.52
C VAL A 255 -9.67 0.11 14.43
N ALA A 256 -10.58 1.08 14.35
CA ALA A 256 -10.60 2.25 15.20
C ALA A 256 -11.81 2.21 16.14
N LEU A 257 -11.56 2.16 17.46
CA LEU A 257 -12.59 2.18 18.50
C LEU A 257 -13.01 3.62 18.86
N ASP A 258 -13.77 3.81 19.94
CA ASP A 258 -14.32 5.11 20.30
C ASP A 258 -13.25 6.21 20.41
N ASN A 259 -13.45 7.34 19.73
CA ASN A 259 -12.52 8.48 19.71
C ASN A 259 -11.07 8.12 19.24
N ALA A 260 -10.88 6.98 18.63
CA ALA A 260 -9.56 6.57 18.11
C ALA A 260 -9.30 7.13 16.71
N GLU A 261 -8.03 7.39 16.40
CA GLU A 261 -7.63 7.87 15.08
C GLU A 261 -6.45 7.05 14.56
N ILE A 262 -6.58 6.56 13.30
CA ILE A 262 -5.52 5.89 12.56
C ILE A 262 -5.22 6.69 11.29
N LYS A 263 -3.97 7.14 11.13
CA LYS A 263 -3.43 7.60 9.85
C LYS A 263 -2.62 6.49 9.23
N TYR A 264 -2.96 6.08 8.02
CA TYR A 264 -2.23 5.07 7.28
C TYR A 264 -1.75 5.64 5.96
N SER A 265 -0.45 5.75 5.81
CA SER A 265 0.20 6.27 4.61
C SER A 265 0.93 5.17 3.86
N THR A 266 0.94 5.24 2.53
CA THR A 266 1.70 4.32 1.68
C THR A 266 2.45 5.12 0.63
N VAL A 267 3.75 4.85 0.49
CA VAL A 267 4.55 5.30 -0.65
C VAL A 267 5.11 4.06 -1.33
N GLN A 268 4.59 3.75 -2.52
CA GLN A 268 4.99 2.55 -3.27
C GLN A 268 5.80 2.92 -4.50
N ASN A 269 6.95 2.27 -4.64
CA ASN A 269 7.85 2.44 -5.77
C ASN A 269 8.28 1.07 -6.30
N TRP A 270 7.37 0.43 -7.03
CA TRP A 270 7.59 -0.88 -7.62
C TRP A 270 8.34 -0.80 -8.96
N TYR A 271 8.85 -1.91 -9.42
CA TYR A 271 9.34 -2.05 -10.79
C TYR A 271 8.16 -2.19 -11.77
N ALA A 272 8.15 -1.34 -12.78
CA ALA A 272 7.06 -1.22 -13.75
C ALA A 272 7.10 -2.22 -14.91
N GLY A 273 8.21 -2.94 -15.07
CA GLY A 273 8.56 -3.61 -16.32
C GLY A 273 9.43 -2.73 -17.22
N ASP A 274 9.88 -3.28 -18.34
CA ASP A 274 10.66 -2.56 -19.33
C ASP A 274 9.79 -1.64 -20.20
N GLU A 275 10.41 -0.90 -21.13
CA GLU A 275 9.72 0.01 -22.05
C GLU A 275 8.67 -0.69 -22.96
N LYS A 276 8.79 -2.02 -23.14
CA LYS A 276 7.85 -2.85 -23.88
C LYS A 276 6.77 -3.48 -23.02
N GLY A 277 6.78 -3.20 -21.71
CA GLY A 277 5.84 -3.76 -20.73
C GLY A 277 6.16 -5.20 -20.31
N LYS A 278 7.41 -5.69 -20.51
CA LYS A 278 7.83 -7.01 -20.06
C LYS A 278 8.31 -6.95 -18.61
N GLY A 279 7.88 -7.90 -17.79
CA GLY A 279 8.21 -7.95 -16.36
C GLY A 279 7.35 -6.99 -15.53
N GLY A 280 7.83 -6.68 -14.34
CA GLY A 280 7.17 -5.76 -13.42
C GLY A 280 6.19 -6.41 -12.45
N ILE A 281 5.75 -5.65 -11.48
CA ILE A 281 4.92 -6.13 -10.37
C ILE A 281 3.44 -6.03 -10.73
N TYR A 282 2.68 -7.08 -10.43
CA TYR A 282 1.21 -7.05 -10.34
C TYR A 282 0.83 -6.78 -8.88
N ASN A 283 0.43 -5.55 -8.61
CA ASN A 283 0.19 -5.03 -7.28
C ASN A 283 -1.30 -5.02 -6.96
N PHE A 284 -1.80 -6.12 -6.36
CA PHE A 284 -3.21 -6.34 -6.03
C PHE A 284 -3.41 -6.26 -4.52
N VAL A 285 -3.93 -5.13 -4.03
CA VAL A 285 -3.96 -4.85 -2.59
C VAL A 285 -5.38 -4.62 -2.10
N THR A 286 -5.73 -5.30 -1.01
CA THR A 286 -6.99 -5.13 -0.29
C THR A 286 -6.74 -4.39 1.02
N LYS A 287 -7.24 -3.16 1.14
CA LYS A 287 -7.16 -2.36 2.36
C LYS A 287 -8.57 -2.06 2.87
N ARG A 288 -8.86 -2.38 4.14
CA ARG A 288 -10.16 -2.14 4.76
C ARG A 288 -9.98 -1.49 6.13
N GLY A 289 -10.73 -0.42 6.36
CA GLY A 289 -10.82 0.27 7.65
C GLY A 289 -12.22 0.16 8.23
N LEU A 290 -12.31 -0.17 9.50
CA LEU A 290 -13.53 -0.16 10.28
C LEU A 290 -13.46 0.93 11.33
N CYS A 291 -14.19 2.03 11.10
CA CYS A 291 -14.47 3.03 12.11
C CYS A 291 -15.60 2.50 12.99
N GLN A 292 -15.24 1.60 13.92
CA GLN A 292 -16.19 0.87 14.76
C GLN A 292 -16.77 1.76 15.84
N GLY A 293 -15.95 2.64 16.41
CA GLY A 293 -16.31 3.47 17.55
C GLY A 293 -16.94 4.81 17.18
N VAL A 294 -17.62 5.41 18.16
CA VAL A 294 -18.14 6.78 18.06
C VAL A 294 -16.98 7.76 17.93
N ASN A 295 -17.12 8.78 17.06
CA ASN A 295 -16.08 9.77 16.74
C ASN A 295 -14.74 9.18 16.26
N SER A 296 -14.70 7.91 15.85
CA SER A 296 -13.48 7.30 15.34
C SER A 296 -13.11 7.84 13.96
N LYS A 297 -11.82 7.80 13.62
CA LYS A 297 -11.32 8.33 12.36
C LYS A 297 -10.29 7.42 11.74
N ILE A 298 -10.40 7.17 10.43
CA ILE A 298 -9.38 6.51 9.61
C ILE A 298 -9.08 7.37 8.40
N SER A 299 -7.80 7.70 8.22
CA SER A 299 -7.29 8.42 7.06
C SER A 299 -6.33 7.54 6.27
N TRP A 300 -6.64 7.35 4.98
CA TRP A 300 -5.75 6.70 4.02
C TRP A 300 -5.06 7.75 3.18
N THR A 301 -3.73 7.75 3.14
CA THR A 301 -2.95 8.55 2.19
C THR A 301 -2.07 7.62 1.38
N GLN A 302 -2.13 7.70 0.04
CA GLN A 302 -1.32 6.81 -0.79
C GLN A 302 -0.73 7.50 -2.00
N VAL A 303 0.53 7.18 -2.27
CA VAL A 303 1.26 7.55 -3.48
C VAL A 303 1.68 6.26 -4.17
N GLU A 304 1.08 5.99 -5.29
CA GLU A 304 1.28 4.78 -6.09
C GLU A 304 2.09 5.13 -7.33
N THR A 305 3.31 4.61 -7.39
CA THR A 305 4.17 4.72 -8.56
C THR A 305 4.80 3.38 -8.91
N GLY A 306 5.17 3.19 -10.14
CA GLY A 306 5.66 1.89 -10.59
C GLY A 306 4.53 0.89 -10.74
N SER A 307 4.83 -0.40 -10.60
CA SER A 307 3.99 -1.55 -10.94
C SER A 307 3.62 -1.62 -12.42
N ALA A 308 3.64 -2.80 -13.01
CA ALA A 308 3.09 -3.02 -14.34
C ALA A 308 1.56 -2.89 -14.29
N ILE A 309 0.95 -3.48 -13.26
CA ILE A 309 -0.49 -3.42 -12.98
C ILE A 309 -0.71 -3.02 -11.52
N THR A 310 -1.53 -1.99 -11.29
CA THR A 310 -2.00 -1.63 -9.94
C THR A 310 -3.50 -1.83 -9.85
N TRP A 311 -3.92 -2.59 -8.84
CA TRP A 311 -5.33 -2.82 -8.54
C TRP A 311 -5.57 -2.71 -7.02
N LYS A 312 -6.13 -1.57 -6.59
CA LYS A 312 -6.14 -1.21 -5.16
C LYS A 312 -7.32 -0.31 -4.79
N TYR A 313 -8.13 -0.75 -3.85
CA TYR A 313 -9.31 -0.01 -3.37
C TYR A 313 -9.38 -0.03 -1.83
N PRO A 314 -8.71 0.89 -1.12
CA PRO A 314 -8.95 1.11 0.29
C PRO A 314 -10.41 1.40 0.58
N SER A 315 -10.89 1.00 1.74
CA SER A 315 -12.26 1.31 2.15
C SER A 315 -12.35 1.73 3.61
N CYS A 316 -13.38 2.53 3.94
CA CYS A 316 -13.81 2.80 5.31
C CYS A 316 -15.27 2.41 5.47
N VAL A 317 -15.55 1.59 6.47
CA VAL A 317 -16.91 1.38 6.99
C VAL A 317 -17.07 2.29 8.20
N LEU A 318 -17.94 3.29 8.08
CA LEU A 318 -18.21 4.31 9.10
C LEU A 318 -19.40 3.82 9.95
N LEU A 319 -19.09 2.92 10.89
CA LEU A 319 -20.09 2.24 11.72
C LEU A 319 -20.50 3.06 12.93
N GLY A 320 -19.55 3.65 13.64
CA GLY A 320 -19.80 4.50 14.80
C GLY A 320 -20.41 5.86 14.41
N ASP A 321 -21.27 6.40 15.25
CA ASP A 321 -21.82 7.74 15.06
C ASP A 321 -20.69 8.79 15.04
N ASN A 322 -20.82 9.82 14.21
CA ASN A 322 -19.83 10.89 13.98
C ASN A 322 -18.46 10.39 13.44
N SER A 323 -18.33 9.15 13.03
CA SER A 323 -17.06 8.64 12.51
C SER A 323 -16.67 9.30 11.19
N VAL A 324 -15.35 9.33 10.92
CA VAL A 324 -14.77 10.04 9.78
C VAL A 324 -13.87 9.10 8.97
N GLY A 325 -14.06 9.06 7.65
CA GLY A 325 -13.22 8.36 6.71
C GLY A 325 -12.59 9.33 5.71
N GLU A 326 -11.29 9.28 5.53
CA GLU A 326 -10.58 10.11 4.56
C GLU A 326 -9.77 9.26 3.60
N PHE A 327 -9.69 9.70 2.36
CA PHE A 327 -8.88 9.08 1.33
C PHE A 327 -8.22 10.15 0.48
N TYR A 328 -6.89 10.14 0.49
CA TYR A 328 -6.06 11.02 -0.31
C TYR A 328 -5.12 10.15 -1.16
N SER A 329 -5.15 10.30 -2.49
CA SER A 329 -4.32 9.46 -3.35
C SER A 329 -3.72 10.20 -4.53
N VAL A 330 -2.49 9.82 -4.86
CA VAL A 330 -1.86 10.05 -6.16
C VAL A 330 -1.58 8.70 -6.78
N ALA A 331 -2.03 8.48 -8.00
CA ALA A 331 -1.67 7.33 -8.81
C ALA A 331 -1.03 7.81 -10.11
N LEU A 332 0.25 7.48 -10.29
CA LEU A 332 1.01 7.83 -11.48
C LEU A 332 1.31 6.59 -12.30
N THR A 333 0.94 6.64 -13.57
CA THR A 333 1.25 5.62 -14.57
C THR A 333 2.03 6.21 -15.74
N ASN A 334 3.01 5.46 -16.25
CA ASN A 334 3.82 5.84 -17.42
C ASN A 334 4.05 4.62 -18.32
N ASN A 335 4.52 4.82 -19.52
CA ASN A 335 4.80 3.76 -20.51
C ASN A 335 3.62 2.83 -20.73
N MET A 336 3.74 1.54 -20.41
CA MET A 336 2.71 0.51 -20.58
C MET A 336 1.94 0.18 -19.30
N GLN A 337 2.15 0.97 -18.24
CA GLN A 337 1.53 0.72 -16.93
C GLN A 337 0.01 0.90 -16.97
N GLN A 338 -0.68 0.11 -16.17
CA GLN A 338 -2.12 0.20 -16.00
C GLN A 338 -2.47 0.25 -14.51
N ALA A 339 -3.32 1.19 -14.12
CA ALA A 339 -3.83 1.30 -12.78
C ALA A 339 -5.37 1.35 -12.78
N ASP A 340 -5.99 0.56 -11.93
CA ASP A 340 -7.40 0.71 -11.57
C ASP A 340 -7.47 0.83 -10.05
N THR A 341 -7.56 2.06 -9.58
CA THR A 341 -7.48 2.41 -8.15
C THR A 341 -8.75 3.12 -7.70
N GLY A 342 -8.87 3.36 -6.42
CA GLY A 342 -10.01 4.10 -5.89
C GLY A 342 -10.30 3.79 -4.44
N THR A 343 -11.53 4.06 -4.02
CA THR A 343 -11.91 3.86 -2.62
C THR A 343 -13.39 3.54 -2.46
N LYS A 344 -13.76 3.05 -1.27
CA LYS A 344 -15.13 2.80 -0.86
C LYS A 344 -15.39 3.46 0.49
N MET A 345 -16.36 4.36 0.56
CA MET A 345 -16.83 4.98 1.80
C MET A 345 -18.26 4.52 2.08
N ILE A 346 -18.45 3.76 3.16
CA ILE A 346 -19.72 3.12 3.51
C ILE A 346 -20.20 3.72 4.82
N HIS A 347 -21.20 4.60 4.75
CA HIS A 347 -21.81 5.27 5.89
C HIS A 347 -22.93 4.43 6.49
N VAL A 348 -22.80 4.09 7.78
CA VAL A 348 -23.76 3.29 8.56
C VAL A 348 -24.26 4.07 9.79
N GLY A 349 -23.36 4.66 10.55
CA GLY A 349 -23.64 5.50 11.72
C GLY A 349 -24.20 6.87 11.34
N LYS A 350 -24.72 7.59 12.32
CA LYS A 350 -25.29 8.95 12.14
C LYS A 350 -24.18 9.99 12.08
N ASN A 351 -24.41 11.09 11.36
CA ASN A 351 -23.51 12.24 11.23
C ASN A 351 -22.09 11.87 10.76
N THR A 352 -21.94 10.74 10.09
CA THR A 352 -20.65 10.28 9.57
C THR A 352 -20.19 11.18 8.43
N ARG A 353 -18.87 11.31 8.28
CA ARG A 353 -18.27 12.15 7.23
C ARG A 353 -17.24 11.37 6.44
N SER A 354 -17.16 11.65 5.14
CA SER A 354 -16.06 11.14 4.31
C SER A 354 -15.56 12.19 3.33
N THR A 355 -14.25 12.17 3.09
CA THR A 355 -13.55 13.01 2.12
C THR A 355 -12.74 12.12 1.20
N ILE A 356 -12.83 12.35 -0.10
CA ILE A 356 -12.08 11.64 -1.12
C ILE A 356 -11.40 12.67 -2.01
N ILE A 357 -10.07 12.68 -2.04
CA ILE A 357 -9.25 13.47 -2.97
C ILE A 357 -8.35 12.51 -3.72
N SER A 358 -8.63 12.31 -5.01
CA SER A 358 -7.88 11.38 -5.86
C SER A 358 -7.31 12.11 -7.06
N LYS A 359 -5.99 12.00 -7.25
CA LYS A 359 -5.25 12.59 -8.35
C LYS A 359 -4.64 11.47 -9.20
N GLY A 360 -5.10 11.33 -10.44
CA GLY A 360 -4.58 10.39 -11.43
C GLY A 360 -3.68 11.07 -12.43
N ILE A 361 -2.50 10.53 -12.72
CA ILE A 361 -1.58 11.03 -13.73
C ILE A 361 -1.27 9.90 -14.69
N SER A 362 -1.50 10.10 -15.98
CA SER A 362 -1.18 9.14 -17.03
C SER A 362 -0.25 9.77 -18.06
N ALA A 363 0.86 9.08 -18.35
CA ALA A 363 1.83 9.51 -19.33
C ALA A 363 2.16 8.40 -20.34
N GLY A 364 2.64 8.74 -21.51
CA GLY A 364 3.01 7.78 -22.55
C GLY A 364 1.81 6.98 -23.07
N ASN A 365 1.89 5.64 -23.03
CA ASN A 365 0.81 4.72 -23.43
C ASN A 365 0.08 4.12 -22.24
N SER A 366 0.12 4.77 -21.09
CA SER A 366 -0.44 4.24 -19.86
C SER A 366 -1.93 4.52 -19.67
N SER A 367 -2.55 3.79 -18.77
CA SER A 367 -3.96 3.95 -18.42
C SER A 367 -4.14 4.03 -16.90
N ASN A 368 -4.88 5.01 -16.44
CA ASN A 368 -5.24 5.19 -15.05
C ASN A 368 -6.77 5.28 -14.91
N SER A 369 -7.34 4.40 -14.10
CA SER A 369 -8.78 4.37 -13.85
C SER A 369 -9.03 4.59 -12.35
N TYR A 370 -9.93 5.50 -12.03
CA TYR A 370 -10.43 5.72 -10.67
C TYR A 370 -11.82 5.10 -10.52
N ARG A 371 -12.04 4.32 -9.43
CA ARG A 371 -13.36 3.83 -9.04
C ARG A 371 -13.71 4.27 -7.62
N GLY A 372 -14.79 5.01 -7.46
CA GLY A 372 -15.27 5.50 -6.18
C GLY A 372 -16.63 4.92 -5.83
N LEU A 373 -16.74 4.24 -4.68
CA LEU A 373 -18.02 3.88 -4.10
C LEU A 373 -18.31 4.76 -2.90
N VAL A 374 -19.43 5.49 -2.93
CA VAL A 374 -20.00 6.15 -1.76
C VAL A 374 -21.37 5.52 -1.51
N LYS A 375 -21.51 4.82 -0.38
CA LYS A 375 -22.77 4.19 0.02
C LYS A 375 -23.25 4.80 1.34
N VAL A 376 -24.45 5.36 1.32
CA VAL A 376 -25.12 5.89 2.51
C VAL A 376 -26.29 4.97 2.83
N ASN A 377 -26.19 4.23 3.95
CA ASN A 377 -27.23 3.31 4.38
C ASN A 377 -28.44 4.05 4.96
N PRO A 378 -29.62 3.43 5.08
CA PRO A 378 -30.83 4.04 5.64
C PRO A 378 -30.64 4.60 7.06
N THR A 379 -29.77 4.01 7.86
CA THR A 379 -29.46 4.42 9.24
C THR A 379 -28.57 5.66 9.34
N ALA A 380 -27.81 5.98 8.30
CA ALA A 380 -26.79 7.02 8.29
C ALA A 380 -27.38 8.43 8.13
N LYS A 381 -28.25 8.86 9.05
CA LYS A 381 -28.82 10.20 9.06
C LYS A 381 -27.74 11.26 9.24
N GLY A 382 -27.79 12.34 8.47
CA GLY A 382 -26.82 13.44 8.54
C GLY A 382 -25.45 13.11 7.98
N ALA A 383 -25.30 11.98 7.25
CA ALA A 383 -24.06 11.63 6.58
C ALA A 383 -23.68 12.69 5.53
N ARG A 384 -22.37 12.95 5.42
CA ARG A 384 -21.82 13.88 4.42
C ARG A 384 -20.62 13.25 3.72
N ASN A 385 -20.60 13.37 2.41
CA ASN A 385 -19.45 13.01 1.59
C ASN A 385 -19.05 14.16 0.68
N TYR A 386 -17.74 14.35 0.53
CA TYR A 386 -17.15 15.15 -0.53
C TYR A 386 -16.15 14.27 -1.29
N SER A 387 -16.27 14.24 -2.62
CA SER A 387 -15.38 13.49 -3.49
C SER A 387 -14.88 14.36 -4.64
N GLN A 388 -13.56 14.44 -4.80
CA GLN A 388 -12.89 15.10 -5.92
C GLN A 388 -11.95 14.13 -6.59
N CYS A 389 -12.12 13.92 -7.90
CA CYS A 389 -11.36 12.96 -8.69
C CYS A 389 -10.82 13.63 -9.93
N ASP A 390 -9.57 14.04 -9.91
CA ASP A 390 -8.94 14.76 -11.01
C ASP A 390 -7.92 13.88 -11.72
N SER A 391 -7.89 14.00 -13.06
CA SER A 391 -6.96 13.29 -13.92
C SER A 391 -6.15 14.27 -14.76
N MET A 392 -4.85 14.00 -14.90
CA MET A 392 -3.92 14.74 -15.75
C MET A 392 -3.31 13.81 -16.80
N LEU A 393 -3.39 14.21 -18.06
CA LEU A 393 -2.87 13.46 -19.19
C LEU A 393 -1.62 14.15 -19.74
N ILE A 394 -0.59 13.35 -20.03
CA ILE A 394 0.68 13.79 -20.62
C ILE A 394 0.94 12.95 -21.88
N GLY A 395 1.00 13.62 -23.03
CA GLY A 395 1.11 12.96 -24.34
C GLY A 395 -0.23 12.56 -24.94
N ASP A 396 -0.19 11.90 -26.12
CA ASP A 396 -1.38 11.67 -26.94
C ASP A 396 -2.06 10.32 -26.68
N ASN A 397 -1.33 9.35 -26.17
CA ASN A 397 -1.81 7.97 -25.98
C ASN A 397 -2.15 7.64 -24.53
N ALA A 398 -2.02 8.61 -23.62
CA ALA A 398 -2.37 8.42 -22.21
C ALA A 398 -3.90 8.40 -22.03
N HIS A 399 -4.37 7.51 -21.15
CA HIS A 399 -5.80 7.34 -20.90
C HIS A 399 -6.14 7.52 -19.43
N ALA A 400 -7.29 8.15 -19.14
CA ALA A 400 -7.88 8.25 -17.82
C ALA A 400 -9.37 7.90 -17.86
N ASN A 401 -9.83 7.16 -16.86
CA ASN A 401 -11.24 6.82 -16.69
C ASN A 401 -11.68 7.08 -15.25
N THR A 402 -12.92 7.52 -15.07
CA THR A 402 -13.52 7.72 -13.76
C THR A 402 -14.86 7.00 -13.68
N PHE A 403 -15.01 6.12 -12.68
CA PHE A 403 -16.20 5.30 -12.46
C PHE A 403 -16.80 5.60 -11.07
N PRO A 404 -17.58 6.67 -10.90
CA PRO A 404 -18.25 6.94 -9.64
C PRO A 404 -19.45 6.00 -9.49
N TYR A 405 -19.60 5.43 -8.30
CA TYR A 405 -20.79 4.68 -7.90
C TYR A 405 -21.33 5.26 -6.59
N ILE A 406 -22.47 5.94 -6.66
CA ILE A 406 -23.05 6.65 -5.54
C ILE A 406 -24.43 6.05 -5.23
N GLN A 407 -24.59 5.51 -4.03
CA GLN A 407 -25.83 4.93 -3.56
C GLN A 407 -26.27 5.63 -2.26
N VAL A 408 -27.30 6.44 -2.33
CA VAL A 408 -27.83 7.19 -1.17
C VAL A 408 -29.20 6.64 -0.83
N GLN A 409 -29.32 6.07 0.38
CA GLN A 409 -30.55 5.45 0.89
C GLN A 409 -31.16 6.26 2.07
N ASN A 410 -30.68 7.49 2.28
CA ASN A 410 -31.17 8.38 3.33
C ASN A 410 -31.22 9.83 2.81
N ASN A 411 -32.42 10.42 2.84
CA ASN A 411 -32.68 11.76 2.31
C ASN A 411 -32.17 12.92 3.20
N ALA A 412 -31.74 12.63 4.42
CA ALA A 412 -31.09 13.61 5.32
C ALA A 412 -29.57 13.69 5.14
N SER A 413 -29.06 13.12 4.07
CA SER A 413 -27.61 13.04 3.77
C SER A 413 -27.24 13.98 2.62
N LYS A 414 -25.97 14.41 2.58
CA LYS A 414 -25.42 15.23 1.51
C LYS A 414 -24.20 14.53 0.88
N VAL A 415 -24.25 14.34 -0.43
CA VAL A 415 -23.14 13.78 -1.20
C VAL A 415 -22.79 14.75 -2.31
N GLU A 416 -21.51 15.10 -2.40
CA GLU A 416 -20.95 15.99 -3.40
C GLU A 416 -19.86 15.23 -4.14
N HIS A 417 -19.90 15.27 -5.47
CA HIS A 417 -18.91 14.63 -6.32
C HIS A 417 -18.53 15.55 -7.48
N GLU A 418 -17.25 15.75 -7.67
CA GLU A 418 -16.71 16.42 -8.85
C GLU A 418 -15.58 15.61 -9.47
N ALA A 419 -15.43 15.68 -10.77
CA ALA A 419 -14.36 15.05 -11.51
C ALA A 419 -13.89 15.97 -12.63
N SER A 420 -12.60 16.07 -12.82
CA SER A 420 -12.00 16.80 -13.92
C SER A 420 -10.95 15.96 -14.63
N THR A 421 -10.78 16.23 -15.94
CA THR A 421 -9.69 15.66 -16.71
C THR A 421 -9.05 16.78 -17.52
N SER A 422 -7.75 16.95 -17.34
CA SER A 422 -6.95 17.94 -18.05
C SER A 422 -5.82 17.27 -18.82
N LYS A 423 -5.44 17.85 -19.95
CA LYS A 423 -4.24 17.47 -20.71
C LYS A 423 -3.26 18.63 -20.67
N ILE A 424 -1.99 18.36 -20.43
CA ILE A 424 -0.94 19.37 -20.57
C ILE A 424 -0.81 19.71 -22.05
N GLY A 425 -1.13 20.96 -22.39
CA GLY A 425 -1.13 21.47 -23.77
C GLY A 425 0.18 22.16 -24.15
N GLU A 426 0.42 22.26 -25.46
CA GLU A 426 1.57 22.98 -26.00
C GLU A 426 1.60 24.46 -25.61
N ASP A 427 0.43 25.10 -25.48
CA ASP A 427 0.33 26.48 -25.03
C ASP A 427 0.85 26.71 -23.62
N GLN A 428 0.59 25.77 -22.72
CA GLN A 428 1.10 25.83 -21.35
C GLN A 428 2.62 25.66 -21.34
N LEU A 429 3.14 24.68 -22.08
CA LEU A 429 4.59 24.46 -22.19
C LEU A 429 5.29 25.64 -22.86
N PHE A 430 4.68 26.23 -23.90
CA PHE A 430 5.19 27.44 -24.54
C PHE A 430 5.24 28.64 -23.58
N TYR A 431 4.22 28.80 -22.72
CA TYR A 431 4.22 29.84 -21.68
C TYR A 431 5.39 29.71 -20.68
N PHE A 432 5.72 28.50 -20.29
CA PHE A 432 6.89 28.22 -19.44
C PHE A 432 8.20 28.46 -20.21
N ALA A 433 8.29 28.00 -21.46
CA ALA A 433 9.46 28.18 -22.31
C ALA A 433 9.81 29.67 -22.53
N GLN A 434 8.81 30.56 -22.64
CA GLN A 434 8.99 32.02 -22.72
C GLN A 434 9.71 32.61 -21.48
N ARG A 435 9.75 31.86 -20.37
CA ARG A 435 10.41 32.21 -19.11
C ARG A 435 11.70 31.45 -18.90
N GLY A 436 12.19 30.74 -19.91
CA GLY A 436 13.41 29.94 -19.84
C GLY A 436 13.31 28.66 -19.03
N ILE A 437 12.08 28.21 -18.75
CA ILE A 437 11.84 26.93 -18.04
C ILE A 437 11.75 25.82 -19.10
N SER A 438 12.49 24.72 -18.88
CA SER A 438 12.44 23.57 -19.79
C SER A 438 11.07 22.89 -19.75
N PRO A 439 10.65 22.17 -20.81
CA PRO A 439 9.39 21.43 -20.80
C PRO A 439 9.32 20.41 -19.66
N GLU A 440 10.43 19.75 -19.33
CA GLU A 440 10.52 18.77 -18.24
C GLU A 440 10.32 19.43 -16.87
N ASP A 441 11.00 20.55 -16.61
CA ASP A 441 10.81 21.32 -15.38
C ASP A 441 9.38 21.85 -15.26
N ALA A 442 8.81 22.35 -16.36
CA ALA A 442 7.44 22.85 -16.41
C ALA A 442 6.43 21.76 -16.01
N ILE A 443 6.57 20.54 -16.56
CA ILE A 443 5.71 19.40 -16.24
C ILE A 443 5.89 18.99 -14.79
N SER A 444 7.13 18.91 -14.30
CA SER A 444 7.40 18.59 -12.89
C SER A 444 6.73 19.61 -11.95
N MET A 445 6.85 20.92 -12.23
CA MET A 445 6.19 21.96 -11.44
C MET A 445 4.65 21.86 -11.47
N MET A 446 4.06 21.56 -12.63
CA MET A 446 2.61 21.40 -12.78
C MET A 446 2.11 20.19 -11.98
N ILE A 447 2.86 19.08 -11.99
CA ILE A 447 2.53 17.86 -11.26
C ILE A 447 2.65 18.06 -9.74
N SER A 448 3.73 18.67 -9.28
CA SER A 448 3.89 19.01 -7.86
C SER A 448 2.72 19.88 -7.37
N GLY A 449 2.32 20.87 -8.15
CA GLY A 449 1.14 21.69 -7.86
C GLY A 449 -0.17 20.89 -7.84
N PHE A 450 -0.36 19.97 -8.80
CA PHE A 450 -1.54 19.12 -8.90
C PHE A 450 -1.68 18.14 -7.74
N CYS A 451 -0.55 17.61 -7.24
CA CYS A 451 -0.52 16.64 -6.16
C CYS A 451 -0.47 17.24 -4.74
N LYS A 452 -0.33 18.57 -4.63
CA LYS A 452 -0.07 19.27 -3.37
C LYS A 452 -1.04 18.90 -2.24
N ASP A 453 -2.33 18.78 -2.52
CA ASP A 453 -3.35 18.47 -1.52
C ASP A 453 -3.13 17.10 -0.87
N VAL A 454 -2.63 16.13 -1.65
CA VAL A 454 -2.31 14.79 -1.16
C VAL A 454 -0.98 14.79 -0.41
N PHE A 455 0.05 15.46 -0.93
CA PHE A 455 1.36 15.52 -0.28
C PHE A 455 1.31 16.20 1.10
N ASN A 456 0.46 17.19 1.26
CA ASN A 456 0.22 17.86 2.56
C ASN A 456 -0.33 16.92 3.65
N GLN A 457 -0.81 15.73 3.29
CA GLN A 457 -1.29 14.72 4.25
C GLN A 457 -0.19 13.76 4.69
N LEU A 458 0.94 13.71 3.98
CA LEU A 458 2.09 12.89 4.36
C LEU A 458 2.94 13.61 5.42
N PRO A 459 3.67 12.88 6.28
CA PRO A 459 4.79 13.43 7.02
C PRO A 459 5.80 14.09 6.07
N MET A 460 6.45 15.18 6.51
CA MET A 460 7.23 16.05 5.63
C MET A 460 8.34 15.31 4.88
N GLU A 461 9.04 14.41 5.54
CA GLU A 461 10.12 13.62 4.95
C GLU A 461 9.61 12.75 3.80
N PHE A 462 8.44 12.15 3.95
CA PHE A 462 7.82 11.30 2.95
C PHE A 462 7.14 12.11 1.84
N ALA A 463 6.66 13.31 2.12
CA ALA A 463 6.15 14.22 1.10
C ALA A 463 7.25 14.63 0.12
N VAL A 464 8.44 14.93 0.62
CA VAL A 464 9.62 15.25 -0.22
C VAL A 464 10.07 14.04 -1.04
N GLU A 465 10.06 12.84 -0.45
CA GLU A 465 10.38 11.61 -1.18
C GLU A 465 9.36 11.33 -2.28
N ALA A 466 8.08 11.46 -1.99
CA ALA A 466 6.99 11.26 -2.95
C ALA A 466 7.09 12.24 -4.13
N ASP A 467 7.32 13.52 -3.88
CA ASP A 467 7.48 14.54 -4.93
C ASP A 467 8.69 14.24 -5.83
N LYS A 468 9.82 13.86 -5.23
CA LYS A 468 11.01 13.43 -5.97
C LYS A 468 10.79 12.18 -6.80
N LEU A 469 10.07 11.18 -6.26
CA LEU A 469 9.73 9.96 -6.99
C LEU A 469 8.85 10.24 -8.21
N LEU A 470 7.85 11.12 -8.09
CA LEU A 470 6.99 11.51 -9.21
C LEU A 470 7.79 12.24 -10.31
N SER A 471 8.65 13.17 -9.94
CA SER A 471 9.50 13.89 -10.88
C SER A 471 10.41 12.93 -11.65
N MET A 472 11.09 12.00 -10.96
CA MET A 472 11.98 11.00 -11.58
C MET A 472 11.25 10.04 -12.54
N LYS A 473 10.01 9.64 -12.22
CA LYS A 473 9.24 8.69 -13.05
C LYS A 473 8.71 9.30 -14.33
N LEU A 474 8.66 10.60 -14.42
CA LEU A 474 8.16 11.34 -15.58
C LEU A 474 9.27 11.90 -16.46
N GLU A 475 10.53 11.84 -16.02
CA GLU A 475 11.66 12.15 -16.88
C GLU A 475 11.61 11.26 -18.13
N GLY A 476 11.57 11.88 -19.31
CA GLY A 476 11.48 11.20 -20.60
C GLY A 476 10.09 10.84 -21.11
N SER A 477 9.02 11.18 -20.39
CA SER A 477 7.64 11.00 -20.90
C SER A 477 7.18 12.12 -21.84
N VAL A 478 8.04 13.09 -22.09
CA VAL A 478 7.84 14.21 -23.03
C VAL A 478 8.71 13.99 -24.25
N GLY A 479 8.15 13.37 -25.29
CA GLY A 479 8.83 13.14 -26.56
C GLY A 479 7.82 12.99 -27.70
#